data_7ae01fa7d0fd0a8763985fc80606f6e0
#
_entry.id   7ae01fa7d0fd0a8763985fc80606f6e0
#
_cell.length_a   1.000
_cell.length_b   1.000
_cell.length_c   1.000
_cell.angle_alpha   90.00
_cell.angle_beta   90.00
_cell.angle_gamma   90.00
#
_symmetry.space_group_name_H-M   'P 1'
#
loop_
_entity.id
_entity.type
_entity.pdbx_description
1 polymer ?
#
loop_
_entity_poly.entity_id
_entity_poly.type
_entity_poly.pdbx_seq_one_letter_code
_entity_poly.pdbx_strand_id
1 'polypeptide(L)'
;MTTTWDDWATSAEAAYEELLGRCENVAVVGLSMGGALTAYLAQRHDVAACVFINPQLIRPAKDLVEGLAALLEAGVTTIDPIAGDIKKEGVVETTYPSMPLSSIGTLFAAMAGVEDHLSSITAPTLLLSSRDDHVVPSENGDALMAHCAGPIQRVWLENSYHVATLDNDAAFLESEVLSFLERVFA
;
A
#
# COMPACT_ATOMS: atom_id res chain seq x y z
N MET A 1 19.92 -2.71 10.88
CA MET A 1 19.67 -3.79 9.90
C MET A 1 18.79 -3.16 8.83
N THR A 2 19.17 -3.22 7.57
CA THR A 2 18.39 -2.67 6.46
C THR A 2 17.57 -3.80 5.84
N THR A 3 16.26 -3.68 5.86
CA THR A 3 15.35 -4.60 5.14
C THR A 3 15.13 -4.10 3.73
N THR A 4 14.87 -5.00 2.81
CA THR A 4 14.64 -4.75 1.40
C THR A 4 13.19 -5.06 1.01
N TRP A 5 12.79 -4.70 -0.19
CA TRP A 5 11.51 -5.14 -0.75
C TRP A 5 11.35 -6.66 -0.71
N ASP A 6 12.39 -7.41 -1.05
CA ASP A 6 12.33 -8.88 -1.07
C ASP A 6 12.10 -9.46 0.34
N ASP A 7 12.69 -8.84 1.38
CA ASP A 7 12.45 -9.24 2.76
C ASP A 7 10.99 -9.01 3.16
N TRP A 8 10.40 -7.86 2.77
CA TRP A 8 9.00 -7.56 3.08
C TRP A 8 8.05 -8.44 2.29
N ALA A 9 8.30 -8.63 0.99
CA ALA A 9 7.50 -9.49 0.13
C ALA A 9 7.52 -10.95 0.63
N THR A 10 8.70 -11.48 0.98
CA THR A 10 8.85 -12.82 1.56
C THR A 10 8.08 -12.96 2.88
N SER A 11 8.16 -11.95 3.75
CA SER A 11 7.42 -11.96 5.02
C SER A 11 5.90 -11.93 4.82
N ALA A 12 5.44 -11.13 3.87
CA ALA A 12 4.01 -11.04 3.53
C ALA A 12 3.51 -12.37 2.92
N GLU A 13 4.29 -12.98 2.03
CA GLU A 13 3.98 -14.26 1.41
C GLU A 13 3.92 -15.40 2.43
N ALA A 14 4.89 -15.47 3.34
CA ALA A 14 4.90 -16.47 4.41
C ALA A 14 3.68 -16.34 5.35
N ALA A 15 3.28 -15.10 5.68
CA ALA A 15 2.09 -14.85 6.49
C ALA A 15 0.79 -15.23 5.75
N TYR A 16 0.71 -14.97 4.45
CA TYR A 16 -0.41 -15.37 3.62
C TYR A 16 -0.55 -16.90 3.54
N GLU A 17 0.56 -17.61 3.27
CA GLU A 17 0.60 -19.07 3.20
C GLU A 17 0.24 -19.71 4.56
N GLU A 18 0.70 -19.14 5.67
CA GLU A 18 0.33 -19.60 7.01
C GLU A 18 -1.20 -19.50 7.23
N LEU A 19 -1.82 -18.40 6.78
CA LEU A 19 -3.26 -18.22 6.89
C LEU A 19 -4.03 -19.20 6.00
N LEU A 20 -3.58 -19.46 4.78
CA LEU A 20 -4.17 -20.49 3.90
C LEU A 20 -4.16 -21.89 4.52
N GLY A 21 -3.18 -22.20 5.37
CA GLY A 21 -3.14 -23.46 6.11
C GLY A 21 -4.21 -23.58 7.20
N ARG A 22 -4.91 -22.49 7.55
CA ARG A 22 -5.90 -22.43 8.65
C ARG A 22 -7.27 -21.89 8.25
N CYS A 23 -7.33 -21.16 7.15
CA CYS A 23 -8.53 -20.47 6.70
C CYS A 23 -8.88 -20.91 5.27
N GLU A 24 -10.16 -21.07 4.99
CA GLU A 24 -10.65 -21.37 3.65
C GLU A 24 -10.47 -20.18 2.70
N ASN A 25 -10.66 -18.97 3.21
CA ASN A 25 -10.54 -17.73 2.45
C ASN A 25 -9.62 -16.75 3.19
N VAL A 26 -8.74 -16.08 2.46
CA VAL A 26 -7.84 -15.07 2.98
C VAL A 26 -7.99 -13.78 2.16
N ALA A 27 -8.36 -12.68 2.83
CA ALA A 27 -8.32 -11.35 2.27
C ALA A 27 -7.02 -10.64 2.65
N VAL A 28 -6.53 -9.78 1.77
CA VAL A 28 -5.34 -8.97 2.03
C VAL A 28 -5.71 -7.49 2.06
N VAL A 29 -5.29 -6.80 3.13
CA VAL A 29 -5.54 -5.37 3.35
C VAL A 29 -4.21 -4.65 3.50
N GLY A 30 -3.97 -3.60 2.72
CA GLY A 30 -2.70 -2.87 2.78
C GLY A 30 -2.84 -1.36 2.61
N LEU A 31 -2.13 -0.61 3.47
CA LEU A 31 -1.98 0.83 3.37
C LEU A 31 -0.61 1.18 2.77
N SER A 32 -0.55 2.16 1.87
CA SER A 32 0.70 2.70 1.33
C SER A 32 1.59 1.60 0.71
N MET A 33 2.81 1.39 1.21
CA MET A 33 3.68 0.27 0.86
C MET A 33 2.99 -1.09 1.10
N GLY A 34 2.15 -1.20 2.13
CA GLY A 34 1.31 -2.39 2.35
C GLY A 34 0.34 -2.65 1.19
N GLY A 35 -0.12 -1.60 0.50
CA GLY A 35 -0.87 -1.71 -0.75
C GLY A 35 -0.03 -2.32 -1.88
N ALA A 36 1.25 -1.97 -2.00
CA ALA A 36 2.16 -2.62 -2.95
C ALA A 36 2.33 -4.11 -2.64
N LEU A 37 2.45 -4.49 -1.36
CA LEU A 37 2.51 -5.89 -0.94
C LEU A 37 1.18 -6.62 -1.19
N THR A 38 0.04 -5.95 -1.02
CA THR A 38 -1.28 -6.48 -1.39
C THR A 38 -1.35 -6.80 -2.88
N ALA A 39 -0.90 -5.87 -3.74
CA ALA A 39 -0.82 -6.09 -5.18
C ALA A 39 0.14 -7.24 -5.52
N TYR A 40 1.32 -7.27 -4.90
CA TYR A 40 2.31 -8.33 -5.07
C TYR A 40 1.71 -9.72 -4.81
N LEU A 41 0.97 -9.88 -3.71
CA LEU A 41 0.31 -11.14 -3.36
C LEU A 41 -0.82 -11.49 -4.34
N ALA A 42 -1.69 -10.53 -4.65
CA ALA A 42 -2.82 -10.75 -5.55
C ALA A 42 -2.42 -11.03 -7.01
N GLN A 43 -1.21 -10.63 -7.41
CA GLN A 43 -0.64 -10.95 -8.72
C GLN A 43 -0.08 -12.38 -8.82
N ARG A 44 0.11 -13.06 -7.70
CA ARG A 44 0.79 -14.38 -7.59
C ARG A 44 -0.08 -15.46 -7.00
N HIS A 45 -1.07 -15.08 -6.21
CA HIS A 45 -1.94 -15.98 -5.48
C HIS A 45 -3.41 -15.68 -5.77
N ASP A 46 -4.26 -16.68 -5.61
CA ASP A 46 -5.71 -16.54 -5.70
C ASP A 46 -6.26 -16.04 -4.36
N VAL A 47 -6.05 -14.73 -4.09
CA VAL A 47 -6.55 -14.10 -2.87
C VAL A 47 -8.06 -13.90 -2.96
N ALA A 48 -8.78 -14.16 -1.86
CA ALA A 48 -10.24 -14.09 -1.85
C ALA A 48 -10.80 -12.67 -1.98
N ALA A 49 -10.06 -11.66 -1.49
CA ALA A 49 -10.38 -10.25 -1.65
C ALA A 49 -9.16 -9.36 -1.39
N CYS A 50 -9.13 -8.18 -2.01
CA CYS A 50 -8.12 -7.16 -1.79
C CYS A 50 -8.73 -5.86 -1.29
N VAL A 51 -8.08 -5.24 -0.30
CA VAL A 51 -8.39 -3.88 0.15
C VAL A 51 -7.13 -3.03 0.07
N PHE A 52 -7.20 -1.96 -0.68
CA PHE A 52 -6.12 -0.99 -0.86
C PHE A 52 -6.50 0.33 -0.18
N ILE A 53 -5.62 0.84 0.66
CA ILE A 53 -5.79 2.12 1.36
C ILE A 53 -4.62 3.01 0.96
N ASN A 54 -4.86 4.09 0.23
CA ASN A 54 -3.82 5.01 -0.25
C ASN A 54 -2.57 4.28 -0.76
N PRO A 55 -2.71 3.31 -1.69
CA PRO A 55 -1.65 2.37 -2.03
C PRO A 55 -0.55 2.99 -2.89
N GLN A 56 0.71 2.64 -2.64
CA GLN A 56 1.81 2.88 -3.57
C GLN A 56 1.86 1.75 -4.60
N LEU A 57 1.60 2.05 -5.88
CA LEU A 57 1.45 1.02 -6.92
C LEU A 57 2.21 1.31 -8.22
N ILE A 58 2.41 2.59 -8.54
CA ILE A 58 3.08 2.99 -9.78
C ILE A 58 4.53 3.37 -9.54
N ARG A 59 5.29 3.36 -10.61
CA ARG A 59 6.69 3.81 -10.61
C ARG A 59 6.79 5.21 -10.03
N PRO A 60 7.74 5.48 -9.14
CA PRO A 60 7.99 6.83 -8.67
C PRO A 60 8.47 7.72 -9.83
N ALA A 61 8.23 9.02 -9.72
CA ALA A 61 8.69 9.99 -10.68
C ALA A 61 10.23 9.93 -10.83
N LYS A 62 10.71 10.16 -12.04
CA LYS A 62 12.14 10.00 -12.38
C LYS A 62 13.05 10.90 -11.54
N ASP A 63 12.62 12.13 -11.29
CA ASP A 63 13.34 13.11 -10.47
C ASP A 63 13.46 12.65 -9.00
N LEU A 64 12.46 11.97 -8.48
CA LEU A 64 12.50 11.37 -7.14
C LEU A 64 13.53 10.23 -7.07
N VAL A 65 13.59 9.37 -8.08
CA VAL A 65 14.57 8.28 -8.16
C VAL A 65 15.99 8.84 -8.31
N GLU A 66 16.19 9.85 -9.17
CA GLU A 66 17.47 10.52 -9.36
C GLU A 66 17.93 11.27 -8.10
N GLY A 67 17.00 11.91 -7.39
CA GLY A 67 17.28 12.55 -6.10
C GLY A 67 17.72 11.56 -5.03
N LEU A 68 17.05 10.41 -4.94
CA LEU A 68 17.44 9.31 -4.03
C LEU A 68 18.86 8.80 -4.35
N ALA A 69 19.16 8.57 -5.63
CA ALA A 69 20.47 8.12 -6.06
C ALA A 69 21.57 9.13 -5.71
N ALA A 70 21.34 10.42 -5.96
CA ALA A 70 22.28 11.50 -5.61
C ALA A 70 22.55 11.59 -4.10
N LEU A 71 21.53 11.42 -3.24
CA LEU A 71 21.69 11.36 -1.81
C LEU A 71 22.56 10.18 -1.37
N LEU A 72 22.33 9.00 -1.93
CA LEU A 72 23.14 7.83 -1.66
C LEU A 72 24.59 7.99 -2.10
N GLU A 73 24.85 8.57 -3.28
CA GLU A 73 26.19 8.92 -3.77
C GLU A 73 26.91 9.95 -2.89
N ALA A 74 26.15 10.88 -2.31
CA ALA A 74 26.66 11.84 -1.33
C ALA A 74 26.93 11.23 0.07
N GLY A 75 26.67 9.92 0.25
CA GLY A 75 26.92 9.21 1.51
C GLY A 75 25.78 9.36 2.54
N VAL A 76 24.63 9.90 2.15
CA VAL A 76 23.45 9.92 3.02
C VAL A 76 22.85 8.52 3.09
N THR A 77 22.75 7.95 4.28
CA THR A 77 22.27 6.58 4.48
C THR A 77 20.84 6.50 4.99
N THR A 78 20.37 7.56 5.66
CA THR A 78 19.02 7.64 6.27
C THR A 78 18.44 9.02 6.06
N ILE A 79 17.10 9.07 6.05
CA ILE A 79 16.31 10.32 6.08
C ILE A 79 15.30 10.26 7.23
N ASP A 80 14.63 11.37 7.49
CA ASP A 80 13.49 11.42 8.39
C ASP A 80 12.37 10.49 7.86
N PRO A 81 11.58 9.87 8.73
CA PRO A 81 10.52 8.97 8.31
C PRO A 81 9.47 9.71 7.47
N ILE A 82 8.99 9.07 6.41
CA ILE A 82 7.79 9.50 5.69
C ILE A 82 6.61 9.01 6.53
N ALA A 83 6.11 9.88 7.39
CA ALA A 83 5.13 9.50 8.41
C ALA A 83 4.37 10.72 8.92
N GLY A 84 3.26 10.48 9.63
CA GLY A 84 2.53 11.52 10.33
C GLY A 84 1.66 12.40 9.43
N ASP A 85 1.41 12.02 8.18
CA ASP A 85 0.43 12.69 7.33
C ASP A 85 -0.99 12.33 7.79
N ILE A 86 -1.41 12.97 8.89
CA ILE A 86 -2.68 12.78 9.58
C ILE A 86 -3.33 14.15 9.78
N LYS A 87 -4.58 14.29 9.34
CA LYS A 87 -5.37 15.53 9.47
C LYS A 87 -5.92 15.73 10.88
N LYS A 88 -6.18 14.65 11.59
CA LYS A 88 -6.76 14.64 12.92
C LYS A 88 -5.79 15.18 13.95
N GLU A 89 -6.17 16.28 14.64
CA GLU A 89 -5.33 16.90 15.65
C GLU A 89 -5.06 15.98 16.84
N GLY A 90 -3.82 16.02 17.35
CA GLY A 90 -3.41 15.29 18.54
C GLY A 90 -3.13 13.81 18.34
N VAL A 91 -3.25 13.30 17.12
CA VAL A 91 -2.89 11.92 16.78
C VAL A 91 -1.46 11.86 16.26
N VAL A 92 -0.69 10.91 16.75
CA VAL A 92 0.71 10.69 16.37
C VAL A 92 0.88 9.24 15.92
N GLU A 93 1.46 9.08 14.74
CA GLU A 93 1.85 7.77 14.23
C GLU A 93 3.11 7.28 14.95
N THR A 94 3.13 6.01 15.35
CA THR A 94 4.35 5.39 15.91
C THR A 94 5.25 4.94 14.79
N THR A 95 6.44 5.53 14.68
CA THR A 95 7.40 5.25 13.62
C THR A 95 8.82 5.07 14.16
N TYR A 96 9.70 4.52 13.34
CA TYR A 96 11.14 4.57 13.61
C TYR A 96 11.65 6.01 13.46
N PRO A 97 12.72 6.39 14.17
CA PRO A 97 13.26 7.77 14.14
C PRO A 97 13.93 8.13 12.80
N SER A 98 14.22 7.16 11.96
CA SER A 98 14.83 7.36 10.64
C SER A 98 14.51 6.20 9.69
N MET A 99 14.62 6.46 8.40
CA MET A 99 14.35 5.50 7.34
C MET A 99 15.59 5.32 6.46
N PRO A 100 16.06 4.06 6.23
CA PRO A 100 17.21 3.79 5.36
C PRO A 100 16.88 4.09 3.89
N LEU A 101 17.69 4.92 3.23
CA LEU A 101 17.52 5.26 1.82
C LEU A 101 17.65 4.04 0.90
N SER A 102 18.55 3.11 1.23
CA SER A 102 18.70 1.87 0.46
C SER A 102 17.42 1.02 0.45
N SER A 103 16.67 0.99 1.55
CA SER A 103 15.38 0.28 1.63
C SER A 103 14.33 0.91 0.72
N ILE A 104 14.25 2.24 0.69
CA ILE A 104 13.37 2.99 -0.22
C ILE A 104 13.75 2.70 -1.68
N GLY A 105 15.04 2.65 -1.99
CA GLY A 105 15.52 2.32 -3.33
C GLY A 105 15.04 0.95 -3.82
N THR A 106 15.02 -0.06 -2.94
CA THR A 106 14.49 -1.40 -3.30
C THR A 106 12.99 -1.39 -3.52
N LEU A 107 12.22 -0.63 -2.72
CA LEU A 107 10.79 -0.41 -2.94
C LEU A 107 10.54 0.23 -4.31
N PHE A 108 11.24 1.33 -4.62
CA PHE A 108 11.08 2.05 -5.87
C PHE A 108 11.40 1.16 -7.09
N ALA A 109 12.44 0.35 -6.99
CA ALA A 109 12.79 -0.61 -8.06
C ALA A 109 11.70 -1.67 -8.28
N ALA A 110 11.03 -2.11 -7.22
CA ALA A 110 9.96 -3.10 -7.30
C ALA A 110 8.67 -2.57 -7.92
N MET A 111 8.41 -1.25 -7.84
CA MET A 111 7.16 -0.67 -8.34
C MET A 111 6.95 -0.87 -9.84
N ALA A 112 8.02 -1.00 -10.63
CA ALA A 112 7.89 -1.36 -12.04
C ALA A 112 7.17 -2.69 -12.24
N GLY A 113 7.58 -3.72 -11.49
CA GLY A 113 6.93 -5.04 -11.53
C GLY A 113 5.50 -5.03 -11.00
N VAL A 114 5.22 -4.23 -9.96
CA VAL A 114 3.86 -4.09 -9.42
C VAL A 114 2.94 -3.43 -10.43
N GLU A 115 3.35 -2.30 -11.02
CA GLU A 115 2.56 -1.55 -11.99
C GLU A 115 2.25 -2.36 -13.25
N ASP A 116 3.28 -3.01 -13.84
CA ASP A 116 3.14 -3.77 -15.08
C ASP A 116 2.18 -4.97 -14.97
N HIS A 117 1.89 -5.43 -13.75
CA HIS A 117 1.05 -6.60 -13.50
C HIS A 117 -0.27 -6.29 -12.78
N LEU A 118 -0.71 -5.03 -12.70
CA LEU A 118 -2.01 -4.67 -12.09
C LEU A 118 -3.19 -5.40 -12.76
N SER A 119 -3.08 -5.71 -14.05
CA SER A 119 -4.09 -6.48 -14.79
C SER A 119 -4.18 -7.96 -14.40
N SER A 120 -3.25 -8.47 -13.62
CA SER A 120 -3.31 -9.84 -13.07
C SER A 120 -4.14 -9.93 -11.79
N ILE A 121 -4.56 -8.81 -11.22
CA ILE A 121 -5.42 -8.78 -10.02
C ILE A 121 -6.85 -9.05 -10.47
N THR A 122 -7.35 -10.24 -10.16
CA THR A 122 -8.71 -10.70 -10.51
C THR A 122 -9.65 -10.75 -9.31
N ALA A 123 -9.13 -10.70 -8.10
CA ALA A 123 -9.89 -10.72 -6.87
C ALA A 123 -10.85 -9.52 -6.74
N PRO A 124 -12.01 -9.68 -6.11
CA PRO A 124 -12.83 -8.55 -5.69
C PRO A 124 -12.00 -7.55 -4.89
N THR A 125 -12.08 -6.29 -5.29
CA THR A 125 -11.16 -5.25 -4.79
C THR A 125 -11.93 -4.03 -4.28
N LEU A 126 -11.58 -3.58 -3.07
CA LEU A 126 -11.96 -2.27 -2.52
C LEU A 126 -10.74 -1.36 -2.50
N LEU A 127 -10.88 -0.18 -3.08
CA LEU A 127 -9.89 0.89 -3.03
C LEU A 127 -10.44 2.05 -2.19
N LEU A 128 -9.73 2.39 -1.11
CA LEU A 128 -10.01 3.58 -0.31
C LEU A 128 -8.91 4.62 -0.60
N SER A 129 -9.32 5.83 -1.00
CA SER A 129 -8.38 6.88 -1.40
C SER A 129 -8.71 8.19 -0.69
N SER A 130 -7.75 8.78 0.00
CA SER A 130 -7.87 10.12 0.56
C SER A 130 -7.81 11.17 -0.54
N ARG A 131 -8.67 12.22 -0.43
CA ARG A 131 -8.64 13.35 -1.36
C ARG A 131 -7.36 14.16 -1.24
N ASP A 132 -6.91 14.34 -0.02
CA ASP A 132 -5.79 15.21 0.35
C ASP A 132 -4.61 14.35 0.85
N ASP A 133 -4.19 13.34 0.08
CA ASP A 133 -3.00 12.53 0.38
C ASP A 133 -1.74 13.29 -0.07
N HIS A 134 -0.84 13.63 0.86
CA HIS A 134 0.40 14.37 0.58
C HIS A 134 1.62 13.45 0.38
N VAL A 135 1.45 12.14 0.53
CA VAL A 135 2.53 11.14 0.43
C VAL A 135 2.44 10.34 -0.87
N VAL A 136 1.26 9.80 -1.16
CA VAL A 136 1.03 8.98 -2.35
C VAL A 136 0.00 9.64 -3.26
N PRO A 137 0.40 10.08 -4.46
CA PRO A 137 -0.51 10.71 -5.41
C PRO A 137 -1.68 9.80 -5.82
N SER A 138 -2.87 10.40 -6.02
CA SER A 138 -4.12 9.68 -6.36
C SER A 138 -4.03 8.87 -7.65
N GLU A 139 -3.09 9.19 -8.54
CA GLU A 139 -2.79 8.46 -9.78
C GLU A 139 -2.45 7.00 -9.54
N ASN A 140 -1.95 6.64 -8.35
CA ASN A 140 -1.75 5.25 -7.95
C ASN A 140 -3.08 4.48 -7.90
N GLY A 141 -4.08 5.08 -7.30
CA GLY A 141 -5.43 4.53 -7.27
C GLY A 141 -6.11 4.55 -8.65
N ASP A 142 -5.85 5.57 -9.47
CA ASP A 142 -6.37 5.66 -10.84
C ASP A 142 -5.81 4.54 -11.72
N ALA A 143 -4.52 4.23 -11.57
CA ALA A 143 -3.89 3.10 -12.27
C ALA A 143 -4.53 1.76 -11.88
N LEU A 144 -4.79 1.54 -10.58
CA LEU A 144 -5.49 0.34 -10.12
C LEU A 144 -6.90 0.25 -10.70
N MET A 145 -7.68 1.35 -10.66
CA MET A 145 -9.03 1.41 -11.25
C MET A 145 -9.04 1.12 -12.75
N ALA A 146 -8.02 1.56 -13.46
CA ALA A 146 -7.92 1.40 -14.91
C ALA A 146 -7.48 -0.01 -15.34
N HIS A 147 -6.68 -0.70 -14.53
CA HIS A 147 -6.01 -1.93 -14.94
C HIS A 147 -6.43 -3.19 -14.19
N CYS A 148 -6.99 -3.09 -12.97
CA CYS A 148 -7.48 -4.27 -12.24
C CYS A 148 -8.51 -5.04 -13.08
N ALA A 149 -8.31 -6.35 -13.27
CA ALA A 149 -9.22 -7.19 -14.05
C ALA A 149 -10.42 -7.68 -13.24
N GLY A 150 -10.32 -7.70 -11.92
CA GLY A 150 -11.41 -8.08 -11.03
C GLY A 150 -12.45 -6.98 -10.81
N PRO A 151 -13.59 -7.30 -10.17
CA PRO A 151 -14.55 -6.30 -9.75
C PRO A 151 -13.89 -5.34 -8.76
N ILE A 152 -13.92 -4.04 -9.06
CA ILE A 152 -13.29 -3.02 -8.22
C ILE A 152 -14.27 -1.88 -7.90
N GLN A 153 -14.24 -1.45 -6.63
CA GLN A 153 -14.98 -0.29 -6.14
C GLN A 153 -14.01 0.68 -5.48
N ARG A 154 -14.13 1.99 -5.79
CA ARG A 154 -13.40 3.06 -5.08
C ARG A 154 -14.32 3.80 -4.13
N VAL A 155 -13.84 4.03 -2.92
CA VAL A 155 -14.46 4.91 -1.91
C VAL A 155 -13.47 6.04 -1.59
N TRP A 156 -13.98 7.29 -1.57
CA TRP A 156 -13.18 8.45 -1.23
C TRP A 156 -13.27 8.77 0.26
N LEU A 157 -12.12 9.06 0.86
CA LEU A 157 -11.98 9.54 2.23
C LEU A 157 -11.82 11.08 2.16
N GLU A 158 -12.86 11.78 2.57
CA GLU A 158 -12.98 13.25 2.35
C GLU A 158 -12.29 14.06 3.48
N ASN A 159 -12.04 13.44 4.63
CA ASN A 159 -11.56 14.13 5.83
C ASN A 159 -10.24 13.59 6.36
N SER A 160 -9.53 12.77 5.60
CA SER A 160 -8.29 12.13 6.02
C SER A 160 -7.16 12.41 5.04
N TYR A 161 -5.93 12.42 5.57
CA TYR A 161 -4.69 12.42 4.80
C TYR A 161 -4.20 10.99 4.56
N HIS A 162 -2.89 10.80 4.32
CA HIS A 162 -2.32 9.51 3.94
C HIS A 162 -2.59 8.37 4.92
N VAL A 163 -2.38 8.62 6.24
CA VAL A 163 -2.53 7.59 7.29
C VAL A 163 -4.00 7.51 7.74
N ALA A 164 -4.89 7.26 6.81
CA ALA A 164 -6.34 7.32 6.99
C ALA A 164 -6.86 6.38 8.09
N THR A 165 -6.13 5.32 8.43
CA THR A 165 -6.47 4.36 9.50
C THR A 165 -6.37 4.96 10.91
N LEU A 166 -5.67 6.09 11.07
CA LEU A 166 -5.55 6.83 12.31
C LEU A 166 -6.26 8.19 12.27
N ASP A 167 -6.85 8.54 11.12
CA ASP A 167 -7.37 9.86 10.84
C ASP A 167 -8.89 9.98 11.07
N ASN A 168 -9.49 11.08 10.63
CA ASN A 168 -10.89 11.42 10.87
C ASN A 168 -11.87 10.41 10.25
N ASP A 169 -11.55 9.83 9.09
CA ASP A 169 -12.39 8.84 8.43
C ASP A 169 -12.12 7.38 8.90
N ALA A 170 -11.30 7.15 9.94
CA ALA A 170 -10.93 5.79 10.37
C ALA A 170 -12.14 4.87 10.61
N ALA A 171 -13.15 5.35 11.35
CA ALA A 171 -14.35 4.57 11.62
C ALA A 171 -15.20 4.31 10.35
N PHE A 172 -15.26 5.28 9.43
CA PHE A 172 -15.91 5.10 8.13
C PHE A 172 -15.16 4.08 7.28
N LEU A 173 -13.83 4.19 7.20
CA LEU A 173 -12.96 3.24 6.51
C LEU A 173 -13.17 1.81 7.04
N GLU A 174 -13.14 1.62 8.36
CA GLU A 174 -13.39 0.31 8.99
C GLU A 174 -14.76 -0.26 8.59
N SER A 175 -15.81 0.56 8.62
CA SER A 175 -17.16 0.17 8.22
C SER A 175 -17.23 -0.28 6.75
N GLU A 176 -16.59 0.46 5.85
CA GLU A 176 -16.53 0.12 4.42
C GLU A 176 -15.79 -1.20 4.17
N VAL A 177 -14.65 -1.40 4.85
CA VAL A 177 -13.88 -2.65 4.77
C VAL A 177 -14.69 -3.84 5.26
N LEU A 178 -15.31 -3.74 6.43
CA LEU A 178 -16.13 -4.81 7.00
C LEU A 178 -17.32 -5.14 6.08
N SER A 179 -18.04 -4.12 5.63
CA SER A 179 -19.19 -4.30 4.72
C SER A 179 -18.78 -4.93 3.38
N PHE A 180 -17.60 -4.58 2.87
CA PHE A 180 -17.06 -5.17 1.66
C PHE A 180 -16.73 -6.65 1.87
N LEU A 181 -16.01 -6.99 2.93
CA LEU A 181 -15.62 -8.37 3.23
C LEU A 181 -16.85 -9.25 3.52
N GLU A 182 -17.85 -8.74 4.25
CA GLU A 182 -19.12 -9.45 4.47
C GLU A 182 -19.82 -9.80 3.14
N ARG A 183 -19.84 -8.88 2.16
CA ARG A 183 -20.42 -9.15 0.84
C ARG A 183 -19.65 -10.17 0.02
N VAL A 184 -18.31 -10.20 0.16
CA VAL A 184 -17.45 -11.13 -0.59
C VAL A 184 -17.53 -12.53 -0.01
N PHE A 185 -17.69 -12.67 1.31
CA PHE A 185 -17.66 -13.95 2.01
C PHE A 185 -19.07 -14.50 2.36
N ALA A 186 -20.15 -13.80 1.98
CA ALA A 186 -21.51 -14.29 2.13
C ALA A 186 -21.85 -15.38 1.10
#